data_ed6436417abf9f4212bc0a96859e02ca
#
_entry.id   ed6436417abf9f4212bc0a96859e02ca
#
_cell.length_a   1.000
_cell.length_b   1.000
_cell.length_c   1.000
_cell.angle_alpha   90.00
_cell.angle_beta   90.00
_cell.angle_gamma   90.00
#
_symmetry.space_group_name_H-M   'P 1'
#
loop_
_entity.id
_entity.type
_entity.pdbx_description
1 polymer ?
#
loop_
_entity_poly.entity_id
_entity_poly.type
_entity_poly.pdbx_seq_one_letter_code
_entity_poly.pdbx_strand_id
1 'polypeptide(L)'
;MKKIKIYVFFLFILINLNVYANDSEFNEWKKNFRLIALEKGVSLKIIESTIDKSIFLKNVIKYDRYQPEFYEDTKTYISKRANNKKVNSGLKIYKINKTKIDKITQEYSVDKDLLLSLMGIETNFGNYLGKMDIVSSLATLSYDKRRSEFFTSELLTLLILFDKGIINPNNYLGSWAGAFGNFQFMPSTIKNYAIDYNEDEIINLK
;
A
#
# COMPACT_ATOMS: atom_id res chain seq x y z
N MET A 1 38.14 4.19 34.62
CA MET A 1 37.62 3.21 33.71
C MET A 1 36.24 2.61 34.09
N LYS A 2 35.88 2.45 35.36
CA LYS A 2 34.57 1.91 35.77
C LYS A 2 33.36 2.81 35.46
N LYS A 3 33.52 4.15 35.50
CA LYS A 3 32.39 5.08 35.29
C LYS A 3 31.93 5.13 33.83
N ILE A 4 32.83 4.95 32.83
CA ILE A 4 32.49 4.95 31.40
C ILE A 4 31.63 3.72 31.05
N LYS A 5 31.90 2.55 31.65
CA LYS A 5 31.09 1.33 31.42
C LYS A 5 29.65 1.47 31.89
N ILE A 6 29.41 2.20 32.99
CA ILE A 6 28.06 2.42 33.53
C ILE A 6 27.23 3.33 32.59
N TYR A 7 27.83 4.38 32.01
CA TYR A 7 27.15 5.24 31.06
C TYR A 7 26.79 4.54 29.73
N VAL A 8 27.69 3.69 29.22
CA VAL A 8 27.42 2.90 28.00
C VAL A 8 26.30 1.88 28.24
N PHE A 9 26.25 1.26 29.42
CA PHE A 9 25.17 0.32 29.77
C PHE A 9 23.81 1.02 29.93
N PHE A 10 23.81 2.22 30.52
CA PHE A 10 22.59 3.04 30.67
C PHE A 10 22.07 3.56 29.33
N LEU A 11 22.99 3.93 28.41
CA LEU A 11 22.63 4.35 27.06
C LEU A 11 22.01 3.21 26.25
N PHE A 12 22.51 1.98 26.42
CA PHE A 12 21.96 0.78 25.77
C PHE A 12 20.56 0.42 26.28
N ILE A 13 20.29 0.62 27.55
CA ILE A 13 18.97 0.40 28.17
C ILE A 13 17.96 1.45 27.64
N LEU A 14 18.35 2.71 27.51
CA LEU A 14 17.48 3.78 27.01
C LEU A 14 17.11 3.59 25.52
N ILE A 15 18.02 3.09 24.69
CA ILE A 15 17.77 2.80 23.27
C ILE A 15 16.75 1.63 23.15
N ASN A 16 16.87 0.63 23.99
CA ASN A 16 15.93 -0.50 23.99
C ASN A 16 14.54 -0.12 24.52
N LEU A 17 14.44 0.74 25.54
CA LEU A 17 13.17 1.21 26.08
C LEU A 17 12.32 1.95 25.03
N ASN A 18 12.93 2.75 24.15
CA ASN A 18 12.22 3.43 23.08
C ASN A 18 11.67 2.49 21.98
N VAL A 19 12.33 1.36 21.73
CA VAL A 19 11.85 0.35 20.79
C VAL A 19 10.65 -0.42 21.37
N TYR A 20 10.75 -0.81 22.62
CA TYR A 20 9.65 -1.51 23.33
C TYR A 20 8.43 -0.62 23.57
N ALA A 21 8.61 0.68 23.82
CA ALA A 21 7.50 1.61 24.00
C ALA A 21 6.62 1.74 22.73
N ASN A 22 7.22 1.90 21.56
CA ASN A 22 6.48 2.01 20.29
C ASN A 22 5.70 0.73 19.96
N ASP A 23 6.28 -0.45 20.18
CA ASP A 23 5.61 -1.71 19.91
C ASP A 23 4.46 -1.96 20.89
N SER A 24 4.60 -1.58 22.17
CA SER A 24 3.55 -1.68 23.19
C SER A 24 2.36 -0.78 22.86
N GLU A 25 2.61 0.49 22.48
CA GLU A 25 1.57 1.45 22.12
C GLU A 25 0.84 1.05 20.83
N PHE A 26 1.57 0.54 19.84
CA PHE A 26 0.98 0.02 18.61
C PHE A 26 0.12 -1.22 18.87
N ASN A 27 0.55 -2.11 19.77
CA ASN A 27 -0.25 -3.27 20.18
C ASN A 27 -1.53 -2.87 20.93
N GLU A 28 -1.49 -1.82 21.74
CA GLU A 28 -2.69 -1.28 22.38
C GLU A 28 -3.64 -0.64 21.35
N TRP A 29 -3.09 0.12 20.38
CA TRP A 29 -3.87 0.63 19.26
C TRP A 29 -4.55 -0.51 18.48
N LYS A 30 -3.84 -1.61 18.20
CA LYS A 30 -4.43 -2.78 17.50
C LYS A 30 -5.63 -3.36 18.25
N LYS A 31 -5.57 -3.45 19.58
CA LYS A 31 -6.72 -3.93 20.37
C LYS A 31 -7.94 -3.03 20.21
N ASN A 32 -7.74 -1.72 20.24
CA ASN A 32 -8.82 -0.75 20.03
C ASN A 32 -9.36 -0.80 18.58
N PHE A 33 -8.46 -0.86 17.59
CA PHE A 33 -8.85 -0.98 16.19
C PHE A 33 -9.61 -2.30 15.91
N ARG A 34 -9.25 -3.40 16.55
CA ARG A 34 -9.97 -4.68 16.49
C ARG A 34 -11.44 -4.53 16.87
N LEU A 35 -11.76 -3.79 17.92
CA LEU A 35 -13.14 -3.53 18.35
C LEU A 35 -13.89 -2.72 17.28
N ILE A 36 -13.27 -1.70 16.73
CA ILE A 36 -13.84 -0.90 15.63
C ILE A 36 -14.10 -1.77 14.40
N ALA A 37 -13.16 -2.64 14.02
CA ALA A 37 -13.32 -3.51 12.86
C ALA A 37 -14.48 -4.51 13.04
N LEU A 38 -14.61 -5.09 14.23
CA LEU A 38 -15.76 -5.96 14.58
C LEU A 38 -17.09 -5.22 14.51
N GLU A 39 -17.16 -4.00 15.07
CA GLU A 39 -18.36 -3.14 15.00
C GLU A 39 -18.75 -2.82 13.55
N LYS A 40 -17.74 -2.66 12.66
CA LYS A 40 -17.95 -2.44 11.22
C LYS A 40 -18.25 -3.72 10.43
N GLY A 41 -18.41 -4.85 11.10
CA GLY A 41 -18.83 -6.12 10.51
C GLY A 41 -17.70 -6.95 9.90
N VAL A 42 -16.43 -6.65 10.19
CA VAL A 42 -15.31 -7.51 9.77
C VAL A 42 -15.26 -8.76 10.64
N SER A 43 -15.20 -9.94 10.05
CA SER A 43 -15.19 -11.20 10.78
C SER A 43 -13.90 -11.37 11.62
N LEU A 44 -14.05 -12.12 12.72
CA LEU A 44 -12.94 -12.45 13.60
C LEU A 44 -11.82 -13.17 12.84
N LYS A 45 -12.16 -14.04 11.90
CA LYS A 45 -11.22 -14.78 11.05
C LYS A 45 -10.30 -13.83 10.25
N ILE A 46 -10.85 -12.79 9.65
CA ILE A 46 -10.06 -11.80 8.90
C ILE A 46 -9.18 -10.99 9.85
N ILE A 47 -9.69 -10.54 10.97
CA ILE A 47 -8.93 -9.78 11.96
C ILE A 47 -7.72 -10.59 12.45
N GLU A 48 -7.91 -11.86 12.83
CA GLU A 48 -6.85 -12.75 13.31
C GLU A 48 -5.81 -13.08 12.24
N SER A 49 -6.23 -13.15 10.99
CA SER A 49 -5.32 -13.43 9.88
C SER A 49 -4.55 -12.19 9.38
N THR A 50 -5.00 -10.99 9.71
CA THR A 50 -4.49 -9.71 9.20
C THR A 50 -4.00 -8.77 10.32
N ILE A 51 -4.90 -8.06 10.99
CA ILE A 51 -4.57 -7.03 11.99
C ILE A 51 -3.76 -7.61 13.15
N ASP A 52 -4.14 -8.77 13.68
CA ASP A 52 -3.44 -9.36 14.81
C ASP A 52 -1.98 -9.73 14.46
N LYS A 53 -1.72 -10.03 13.18
CA LYS A 53 -0.38 -10.31 12.64
C LYS A 53 0.37 -9.07 12.15
N SER A 54 -0.30 -7.92 12.02
CA SER A 54 0.34 -6.70 11.53
C SER A 54 1.42 -6.19 12.48
N ILE A 55 2.47 -5.60 11.92
CA ILE A 55 3.62 -5.07 12.63
C ILE A 55 3.78 -3.58 12.36
N PHE A 56 4.39 -2.87 13.32
CA PHE A 56 4.73 -1.47 13.16
C PHE A 56 5.93 -1.28 12.21
N LEU A 57 5.75 -0.53 11.13
CA LEU A 57 6.74 -0.32 10.09
C LEU A 57 7.33 1.09 10.14
N LYS A 58 8.42 1.29 10.90
CA LYS A 58 9.10 2.61 11.05
C LYS A 58 9.43 3.28 9.71
N ASN A 59 9.79 2.51 8.70
CA ASN A 59 10.11 3.04 7.38
C ASN A 59 8.90 3.64 6.66
N VAL A 60 7.69 3.12 6.92
CA VAL A 60 6.43 3.68 6.40
C VAL A 60 6.26 5.12 6.85
N ILE A 61 6.51 5.39 8.14
CA ILE A 61 6.47 6.76 8.68
C ILE A 61 7.50 7.67 7.99
N LYS A 62 8.72 7.16 7.74
CA LYS A 62 9.74 7.94 7.02
C LYS A 62 9.29 8.28 5.59
N TYR A 63 8.71 7.31 4.86
CA TYR A 63 8.21 7.53 3.50
C TYR A 63 7.04 8.52 3.49
N ASP A 64 6.13 8.44 4.47
CA ASP A 64 5.04 9.40 4.60
C ASP A 64 5.52 10.84 4.89
N ARG A 65 6.66 11.02 5.57
CA ARG A 65 7.26 12.33 5.87
C ARG A 65 8.12 12.87 4.74
N TYR A 66 8.64 12.01 3.87
CA TYR A 66 9.54 12.38 2.78
C TYR A 66 9.06 11.80 1.46
N GLN A 67 8.46 12.63 0.64
CA GLN A 67 7.95 12.30 -0.69
C GLN A 67 8.78 13.06 -1.73
N PRO A 68 9.48 12.37 -2.66
CA PRO A 68 10.41 12.98 -3.61
C PRO A 68 9.78 14.08 -4.47
N GLU A 69 8.50 13.98 -4.79
CA GLU A 69 7.73 14.94 -5.58
C GLU A 69 7.68 16.35 -4.99
N PHE A 70 7.94 16.51 -3.70
CA PHE A 70 8.03 17.81 -3.04
C PHE A 70 9.43 18.39 -3.01
N TYR A 71 10.46 17.61 -3.41
CA TYR A 71 11.87 17.97 -3.31
C TYR A 71 12.60 17.95 -4.65
N GLU A 72 12.08 17.24 -5.65
CA GLU A 72 12.63 17.22 -7.01
C GLU A 72 12.04 18.36 -7.84
N ASP A 73 12.86 19.04 -8.67
CA ASP A 73 12.34 19.95 -9.69
C ASP A 73 11.57 19.18 -10.78
N THR A 74 10.60 19.83 -11.40
CA THR A 74 9.68 19.22 -12.37
C THR A 74 10.41 18.57 -13.55
N LYS A 75 11.49 19.19 -14.07
CA LYS A 75 12.26 18.66 -15.21
C LYS A 75 12.95 17.35 -14.82
N THR A 76 13.59 17.30 -13.67
CA THR A 76 14.23 16.10 -13.12
C THR A 76 13.19 15.01 -12.86
N TYR A 77 12.06 15.36 -12.26
CA TYR A 77 10.97 14.44 -11.98
C TYR A 77 10.46 13.78 -13.27
N ILE A 78 10.14 14.58 -14.29
CA ILE A 78 9.65 14.09 -15.59
C ILE A 78 10.70 13.23 -16.27
N SER A 79 11.96 13.68 -16.36
CA SER A 79 13.03 12.96 -17.06
C SER A 79 13.31 11.58 -16.49
N LYS A 80 13.16 11.42 -15.17
CA LYS A 80 13.30 10.11 -14.50
C LYS A 80 12.12 9.18 -14.80
N ARG A 81 10.89 9.71 -14.87
CA ARG A 81 9.66 8.92 -14.92
C ARG A 81 9.07 8.73 -16.32
N ALA A 82 9.40 9.62 -17.28
CA ALA A 82 8.90 9.59 -18.65
C ALA A 82 10.05 9.54 -19.69
N ASN A 83 11.05 8.69 -19.45
CA ASN A 83 12.17 8.51 -20.36
C ASN A 83 11.85 7.56 -21.54
N ASN A 84 12.67 7.64 -22.61
CA ASN A 84 12.48 6.83 -23.82
C ASN A 84 12.43 5.32 -23.56
N LYS A 85 13.17 4.81 -22.56
CA LYS A 85 13.11 3.38 -22.18
C LYS A 85 11.70 3.00 -21.71
N LYS A 86 11.06 3.85 -20.92
CA LYS A 86 9.69 3.62 -20.45
C LYS A 86 8.69 3.72 -21.58
N VAL A 87 8.82 4.71 -22.47
CA VAL A 87 7.98 4.83 -23.69
C VAL A 87 8.07 3.57 -24.53
N ASN A 88 9.28 3.11 -24.84
CA ASN A 88 9.49 1.88 -25.62
C ASN A 88 8.89 0.64 -24.94
N SER A 89 8.94 0.57 -23.61
CA SER A 89 8.29 -0.52 -22.85
C SER A 89 6.78 -0.47 -22.99
N GLY A 90 6.17 0.71 -22.93
CA GLY A 90 4.73 0.90 -23.14
C GLY A 90 4.29 0.49 -24.54
N LEU A 91 5.03 0.92 -25.57
CA LEU A 91 4.77 0.52 -26.95
C LEU A 91 4.88 -1.00 -27.15
N LYS A 92 5.84 -1.66 -26.48
CA LYS A 92 5.97 -3.12 -26.52
C LYS A 92 4.77 -3.80 -25.87
N ILE A 93 4.33 -3.34 -24.70
CA ILE A 93 3.14 -3.86 -23.98
C ILE A 93 1.90 -3.68 -24.84
N TYR A 94 1.71 -2.50 -25.43
CA TYR A 94 0.60 -2.26 -26.34
C TYR A 94 0.61 -3.25 -27.51
N LYS A 95 1.74 -3.41 -28.21
CA LYS A 95 1.87 -4.33 -29.33
C LYS A 95 1.50 -5.77 -28.99
N ILE A 96 1.92 -6.25 -27.81
CA ILE A 96 1.64 -7.62 -27.32
C ILE A 96 0.16 -7.79 -26.95
N ASN A 97 -0.45 -6.76 -26.37
CA ASN A 97 -1.81 -6.83 -25.84
C ASN A 97 -2.82 -6.00 -26.63
N LYS A 98 -2.50 -5.66 -27.89
CA LYS A 98 -3.26 -4.70 -28.71
C LYS A 98 -4.76 -4.96 -28.67
N THR A 99 -5.20 -6.17 -28.98
CA THR A 99 -6.62 -6.52 -29.05
C THR A 99 -7.34 -6.31 -27.71
N LYS A 100 -6.69 -6.66 -26.60
CA LYS A 100 -7.27 -6.46 -25.25
C LYS A 100 -7.35 -4.99 -24.89
N ILE A 101 -6.29 -4.23 -25.14
CA ILE A 101 -6.22 -2.81 -24.81
C ILE A 101 -7.23 -2.04 -25.67
N ASP A 102 -7.27 -2.28 -26.98
CA ASP A 102 -8.22 -1.60 -27.88
C ASP A 102 -9.67 -1.90 -27.48
N LYS A 103 -9.99 -3.15 -27.09
CA LYS A 103 -11.32 -3.51 -26.59
C LYS A 103 -11.67 -2.72 -25.33
N ILE A 104 -10.79 -2.71 -24.31
CA ILE A 104 -11.02 -1.99 -23.06
C ILE A 104 -11.19 -0.49 -23.30
N THR A 105 -10.31 0.11 -24.11
CA THR A 105 -10.34 1.56 -24.37
C THR A 105 -11.61 1.96 -25.14
N GLN A 106 -12.09 1.12 -26.03
CA GLN A 106 -13.37 1.33 -26.71
C GLN A 106 -14.56 1.15 -25.78
N GLU A 107 -14.59 0.10 -24.97
CA GLU A 107 -15.68 -0.24 -24.05
C GLU A 107 -15.86 0.82 -22.98
N TYR A 108 -14.76 1.30 -22.40
CA TYR A 108 -14.78 2.30 -21.31
C TYR A 108 -14.50 3.73 -21.75
N SER A 109 -14.34 3.98 -23.06
CA SER A 109 -14.02 5.30 -23.60
C SER A 109 -12.79 5.95 -22.97
N VAL A 110 -11.76 5.16 -22.67
CA VAL A 110 -10.49 5.61 -22.06
C VAL A 110 -9.41 5.68 -23.13
N ASP A 111 -8.62 6.76 -23.13
CA ASP A 111 -7.46 6.87 -24.01
C ASP A 111 -6.40 5.81 -23.68
N LYS A 112 -5.94 5.07 -24.71
CA LYS A 112 -4.96 3.98 -24.52
C LYS A 112 -3.60 4.48 -24.04
N ASP A 113 -3.20 5.69 -24.48
CA ASP A 113 -1.91 6.24 -24.12
C ASP A 113 -1.93 6.71 -22.65
N LEU A 114 -3.07 7.22 -22.18
CA LEU A 114 -3.30 7.52 -20.78
C LEU A 114 -3.26 6.25 -19.92
N LEU A 115 -3.99 5.21 -20.32
CA LEU A 115 -4.02 3.92 -19.61
C LEU A 115 -2.61 3.33 -19.43
N LEU A 116 -1.86 3.26 -20.55
CA LEU A 116 -0.50 2.72 -20.54
C LEU A 116 0.48 3.62 -19.78
N SER A 117 0.33 4.94 -19.86
CA SER A 117 1.18 5.88 -19.13
C SER A 117 1.00 5.73 -17.62
N LEU A 118 -0.23 5.61 -17.12
CA LEU A 118 -0.51 5.34 -15.72
C LEU A 118 0.13 4.04 -15.27
N MET A 119 -0.09 2.93 -15.96
CA MET A 119 0.54 1.65 -15.65
C MET A 119 2.08 1.74 -15.66
N GLY A 120 2.62 2.51 -16.60
CA GLY A 120 4.07 2.76 -16.70
C GLY A 120 4.62 3.55 -15.53
N ILE A 121 3.94 4.59 -15.08
CA ILE A 121 4.36 5.44 -13.95
C ILE A 121 4.23 4.67 -12.63
N GLU A 122 3.08 4.05 -12.39
CA GLU A 122 2.76 3.41 -11.12
C GLU A 122 3.62 2.17 -10.85
N THR A 123 3.72 1.27 -11.84
CA THR A 123 4.34 -0.04 -11.59
C THR A 123 5.41 -0.44 -12.59
N ASN A 124 5.82 0.47 -13.47
CA ASN A 124 6.69 0.13 -14.59
C ASN A 124 6.13 -1.07 -15.39
N PHE A 125 4.85 -1.00 -15.74
CA PHE A 125 4.10 -2.04 -16.47
C PHE A 125 4.04 -3.38 -15.70
N GLY A 126 3.74 -3.35 -14.42
CA GLY A 126 3.61 -4.52 -13.57
C GLY A 126 4.95 -5.12 -13.09
N ASN A 127 6.10 -4.54 -13.49
CA ASN A 127 7.41 -5.04 -13.04
C ASN A 127 7.74 -4.67 -11.57
N TYR A 128 7.03 -3.71 -11.01
CA TYR A 128 7.22 -3.24 -9.63
C TYR A 128 5.89 -2.93 -8.96
N LEU A 129 5.33 -3.92 -8.29
CA LEU A 129 4.02 -3.83 -7.62
C LEU A 129 4.12 -3.36 -6.15
N GLY A 130 5.33 -3.08 -5.67
CA GLY A 130 5.61 -2.82 -4.26
C GLY A 130 6.02 -4.09 -3.51
N LYS A 131 6.62 -3.90 -2.33
CA LYS A 131 7.16 -5.00 -1.48
C LYS A 131 6.72 -4.89 -0.02
N MET A 132 5.88 -3.90 0.29
CA MET A 132 5.41 -3.70 1.66
C MET A 132 4.14 -4.52 1.89
N ASP A 133 4.03 -5.11 3.08
CA ASP A 133 2.76 -5.64 3.56
C ASP A 133 1.77 -4.49 3.73
N ILE A 134 0.69 -4.49 2.94
CA ILE A 134 -0.24 -3.35 2.91
C ILE A 134 -1.09 -3.24 4.18
N VAL A 135 -1.36 -4.34 4.87
CA VAL A 135 -2.09 -4.31 6.13
C VAL A 135 -1.23 -3.64 7.20
N SER A 136 0.03 -4.07 7.37
CA SER A 136 0.97 -3.44 8.30
C SER A 136 1.26 -1.98 7.95
N SER A 137 1.33 -1.66 6.64
CA SER A 137 1.52 -0.28 6.17
C SER A 137 0.34 0.61 6.55
N LEU A 138 -0.88 0.21 6.22
CA LEU A 138 -2.10 0.94 6.58
C LEU A 138 -2.30 1.00 8.09
N ALA A 139 -2.06 -0.09 8.84
CA ALA A 139 -2.13 -0.11 10.29
C ALA A 139 -1.14 0.88 10.92
N THR A 140 0.10 0.92 10.42
CA THR A 140 1.12 1.88 10.87
C THR A 140 0.68 3.32 10.63
N LEU A 141 0.15 3.64 9.44
CA LEU A 141 -0.31 4.98 9.08
C LEU A 141 -1.62 5.37 9.81
N SER A 142 -2.47 4.40 10.10
CA SER A 142 -3.68 4.61 10.93
C SER A 142 -3.32 4.91 12.39
N TYR A 143 -2.28 4.26 12.92
CA TYR A 143 -1.74 4.54 14.24
C TYR A 143 -1.06 5.92 14.31
N ASP A 144 -0.39 6.34 13.23
CA ASP A 144 0.29 7.64 13.16
C ASP A 144 -0.72 8.78 13.04
N LYS A 145 -0.55 9.82 13.86
CA LYS A 145 -1.55 10.89 14.03
C LYS A 145 -1.75 11.79 12.80
N ARG A 146 -0.83 11.80 11.83
CA ARG A 146 -0.83 12.79 10.76
C ARG A 146 -2.03 12.70 9.82
N ARG A 147 -2.40 11.48 9.37
CA ARG A 147 -3.52 11.20 8.45
C ARG A 147 -4.32 9.99 8.92
N SER A 148 -4.46 9.86 10.24
CA SER A 148 -5.04 8.68 10.89
C SER A 148 -6.44 8.32 10.38
N GLU A 149 -7.34 9.29 10.26
CA GLU A 149 -8.72 9.05 9.78
C GLU A 149 -8.75 8.45 8.38
N PHE A 150 -7.98 9.04 7.45
CA PHE A 150 -7.90 8.55 6.08
C PHE A 150 -7.41 7.11 6.03
N PHE A 151 -6.27 6.82 6.67
CA PHE A 151 -5.70 5.47 6.63
C PHE A 151 -6.51 4.44 7.43
N THR A 152 -7.21 4.85 8.49
CA THR A 152 -8.16 4.01 9.21
C THR A 152 -9.33 3.60 8.30
N SER A 153 -9.86 4.54 7.53
CA SER A 153 -10.91 4.26 6.54
C SER A 153 -10.43 3.31 5.44
N GLU A 154 -9.21 3.51 4.91
CA GLU A 154 -8.62 2.63 3.90
C GLU A 154 -8.38 1.21 4.46
N LEU A 155 -7.86 1.11 5.69
CA LEU A 155 -7.64 -0.17 6.35
C LEU A 155 -8.95 -0.94 6.56
N LEU A 156 -9.98 -0.29 7.09
CA LEU A 156 -11.30 -0.89 7.26
C LEU A 156 -11.88 -1.35 5.94
N THR A 157 -11.76 -0.53 4.90
CA THR A 157 -12.21 -0.88 3.55
C THR A 157 -11.49 -2.11 3.03
N LEU A 158 -10.16 -2.19 3.19
CA LEU A 158 -9.37 -3.37 2.80
C LEU A 158 -9.84 -4.63 3.52
N LEU A 159 -10.04 -4.56 4.83
CA LEU A 159 -10.51 -5.71 5.61
C LEU A 159 -11.91 -6.19 5.17
N ILE A 160 -12.80 -5.25 4.85
CA ILE A 160 -14.14 -5.58 4.33
C ILE A 160 -14.04 -6.25 2.95
N LEU A 161 -13.15 -5.80 2.08
CA LEU A 161 -12.92 -6.43 0.77
C LEU A 161 -12.38 -7.86 0.91
N PHE A 162 -11.49 -8.09 1.88
CA PHE A 162 -11.01 -9.43 2.23
C PHE A 162 -12.12 -10.32 2.78
N ASP A 163 -12.94 -9.79 3.68
CA ASP A 163 -14.00 -10.54 4.36
C ASP A 163 -15.12 -10.97 3.39
N LYS A 164 -15.39 -10.13 2.40
CA LYS A 164 -16.34 -10.44 1.32
C LYS A 164 -15.77 -11.37 0.24
N GLY A 165 -14.50 -11.75 0.33
CA GLY A 165 -13.83 -12.57 -0.70
C GLY A 165 -13.56 -11.84 -2.03
N ILE A 166 -13.87 -10.55 -2.13
CA ILE A 166 -13.65 -9.74 -3.35
C ILE A 166 -12.16 -9.71 -3.70
N ILE A 167 -11.31 -9.70 -2.69
CA ILE A 167 -9.86 -9.73 -2.81
C ILE A 167 -9.33 -10.83 -1.91
N ASN A 168 -8.39 -11.62 -2.42
CA ASN A 168 -7.76 -12.68 -1.61
C ASN A 168 -6.81 -12.06 -0.56
N PRO A 169 -6.96 -12.35 0.75
CA PRO A 169 -6.12 -11.77 1.80
C PRO A 169 -4.68 -12.34 1.85
N ASN A 170 -4.36 -13.34 1.05
CA ASN A 170 -3.05 -13.99 1.07
C ASN A 170 -2.03 -13.23 0.20
N ASN A 171 -0.89 -12.86 0.79
CA ASN A 171 0.26 -12.25 0.10
C ASN A 171 -0.05 -10.90 -0.60
N TYR A 172 -0.77 -10.01 0.07
CA TYR A 172 -0.98 -8.66 -0.43
C TYR A 172 0.24 -7.77 -0.15
N LEU A 173 1.07 -7.63 -1.20
CA LEU A 173 2.19 -6.69 -1.21
C LEU A 173 1.84 -5.50 -2.11
N GLY A 174 2.26 -4.32 -1.68
CA GLY A 174 2.00 -3.08 -2.39
C GLY A 174 2.96 -1.96 -1.98
N SER A 175 2.48 -0.74 -2.08
CA SER A 175 3.23 0.45 -1.67
C SER A 175 3.26 0.61 -0.14
N TRP A 176 4.13 1.49 0.30
CA TRP A 176 4.18 1.92 1.72
C TRP A 176 2.89 2.59 2.20
N ALA A 177 2.09 3.15 1.29
CA ALA A 177 0.83 3.81 1.60
C ALA A 177 -0.39 2.88 1.50
N GLY A 178 -0.21 1.59 1.20
CA GLY A 178 -1.30 0.62 1.10
C GLY A 178 -1.95 0.51 -0.29
N ALA A 179 -1.42 1.20 -1.30
CA ALA A 179 -1.85 1.05 -2.68
C ALA A 179 -1.26 -0.23 -3.30
N PHE A 180 -1.99 -0.90 -4.20
CA PHE A 180 -1.56 -2.17 -4.78
C PHE A 180 -2.13 -2.45 -6.18
N GLY A 181 -1.64 -3.51 -6.82
CA GLY A 181 -1.98 -3.87 -8.19
C GLY A 181 -1.23 -3.05 -9.25
N ASN A 182 -1.52 -3.34 -10.51
CA ASN A 182 -0.84 -2.72 -11.66
C ASN A 182 -0.97 -1.19 -11.72
N PHE A 183 -2.05 -0.63 -11.18
CA PHE A 183 -2.35 0.80 -11.15
C PHE A 183 -2.26 1.42 -9.75
N GLN A 184 -1.73 0.70 -8.77
CA GLN A 184 -1.52 1.18 -7.40
C GLN A 184 -2.77 1.85 -6.80
N PHE A 185 -3.92 1.18 -6.90
CA PHE A 185 -5.16 1.70 -6.34
C PHE A 185 -5.22 1.52 -4.83
N MET A 186 -5.80 2.51 -4.16
CA MET A 186 -6.16 2.43 -2.76
C MET A 186 -7.39 1.53 -2.57
N PRO A 187 -7.57 0.90 -1.39
CA PRO A 187 -8.73 0.04 -1.11
C PRO A 187 -10.08 0.70 -1.41
N SER A 188 -10.26 1.97 -1.11
CA SER A 188 -11.49 2.72 -1.41
C SER A 188 -11.74 2.85 -2.92
N THR A 189 -10.69 3.05 -3.71
CA THR A 189 -10.79 3.10 -5.18
C THR A 189 -11.26 1.76 -5.73
N ILE A 190 -10.68 0.66 -5.23
CA ILE A 190 -11.07 -0.69 -5.63
C ILE A 190 -12.54 -0.95 -5.28
N LYS A 191 -12.94 -0.66 -4.04
CA LYS A 191 -14.32 -0.82 -3.59
C LYS A 191 -15.34 -0.11 -4.48
N ASN A 192 -14.98 1.09 -4.97
CA ASN A 192 -15.93 1.96 -5.66
C ASN A 192 -15.93 1.77 -7.18
N TYR A 193 -14.82 1.30 -7.77
CA TYR A 193 -14.64 1.34 -9.23
C TYR A 193 -14.15 0.02 -9.85
N ALA A 194 -13.57 -0.90 -9.06
CA ALA A 194 -13.10 -2.14 -9.63
C ALA A 194 -14.27 -3.07 -9.95
N ILE A 195 -14.16 -3.75 -11.08
CA ILE A 195 -15.13 -4.73 -11.54
C ILE A 195 -14.47 -6.10 -11.68
N ASP A 196 -15.26 -7.13 -11.47
CA ASP A 196 -14.90 -8.50 -11.86
C ASP A 196 -15.21 -8.65 -13.35
N TYR A 197 -14.17 -8.51 -14.19
CA TYR A 197 -14.34 -8.49 -15.64
C TYR A 197 -14.54 -9.89 -16.26
N ASN A 198 -14.08 -10.91 -15.59
CA ASN A 198 -14.18 -12.31 -16.04
C ASN A 198 -15.27 -13.13 -15.31
N GLU A 199 -16.01 -12.49 -14.42
CA GLU A 199 -17.16 -13.05 -13.69
C GLU A 199 -16.77 -14.30 -12.85
N ASP A 200 -15.55 -14.30 -12.27
CA ASP A 200 -15.09 -15.38 -11.38
C ASP A 200 -15.24 -15.06 -9.89
N GLU A 201 -15.96 -13.98 -9.56
CA GLU A 201 -16.23 -13.46 -8.22
C GLU A 201 -14.99 -12.88 -7.51
N ILE A 202 -13.85 -12.77 -8.20
CA ILE A 202 -12.59 -12.23 -7.65
C ILE A 202 -12.10 -11.06 -8.51
N ILE A 203 -11.83 -9.93 -7.87
CA ILE A 203 -11.18 -8.81 -8.55
C ILE A 203 -9.66 -9.03 -8.57
N ASN A 204 -9.14 -9.31 -9.76
CA ASN A 204 -7.71 -9.47 -9.97
C ASN A 204 -7.08 -8.15 -10.43
N LEU A 205 -6.16 -7.61 -9.64
CA LEU A 205 -5.50 -6.33 -9.87
C LEU A 205 -4.07 -6.45 -10.43
N LYS A 206 -3.63 -7.67 -10.76
CA LYS A 206 -2.28 -7.96 -11.30
C LYS A 206 -2.30 -8.40 -12.74
#